data_f23a6f2faf4878f844d79fef2ce904eb
#
_entry.id   f23a6f2faf4878f844d79fef2ce904eb
#
_cell.length_a   1.000
_cell.length_b   1.000
_cell.length_c   1.000
_cell.angle_alpha   90.00
_cell.angle_beta   90.00
_cell.angle_gamma   90.00
#
_symmetry.space_group_name_H-M   'P 1'
#
loop_
_entity.id
_entity.type
_entity.pdbx_description
1 polymer ?
#
loop_
_entity_poly.entity_id
_entity_poly.type
_entity_poly.pdbx_seq_one_letter_code
_entity_poly.pdbx_strand_id
1 'polypeptide(L)'
;SDINEIPENALYVEGSTITNVLMGTAALQPVRKNRVLVIIDDHEIEMFANDTINAVSAARATYGFDCVKVVKLAPPLKMVADFVKSGRAAGKIFGFERIRAVIEENKGTFDAVAIASVIDVDDQYHEDYFHRNGSMPNPWGGVEAMLTHAVSLIFGIPTAHSPMLENQKVADFDLGLVEPRLAAEAVSLTFVQCMLKGLHRSPRIITDLEVMSERGLVAAADISCLVIPDKCLGLPTLAALKQGIPVIAVRENNNVMKNNLDKLPWAPGQFYQVENYWEAAGVMSALKSGVPPESMRRPLVSTKIERREF
;
A
#
# COMPACT_ATOMS: atom_id res chain seq x y z
N SER A 1 0.32 -5.05 7.51
CA SER A 1 -0.59 -4.02 6.99
C SER A 1 -1.94 -4.06 7.71
N ASP A 2 -2.04 -3.25 8.74
CA ASP A 2 -3.20 -3.28 9.65
C ASP A 2 -4.29 -2.33 9.16
N ILE A 3 -5.12 -2.81 8.23
CA ILE A 3 -6.25 -2.06 7.69
C ILE A 3 -7.57 -2.38 8.38
N ASN A 4 -7.53 -3.12 9.51
CA ASN A 4 -8.74 -3.50 10.24
C ASN A 4 -9.50 -2.31 10.81
N GLU A 5 -8.80 -1.24 11.16
CA GLU A 5 -9.32 -0.03 11.77
C GLU A 5 -9.22 1.19 10.84
N ILE A 6 -9.56 1.03 9.56
CA ILE A 6 -9.60 2.17 8.63
C ILE A 6 -10.74 3.11 9.05
N PRO A 7 -10.43 4.38 9.38
CA PRO A 7 -11.46 5.40 9.65
C PRO A 7 -12.38 5.61 8.43
N GLU A 8 -13.59 6.10 8.65
CA GLU A 8 -14.56 6.31 7.56
C GLU A 8 -14.06 7.23 6.45
N ASN A 9 -13.18 8.17 6.78
CA ASN A 9 -12.58 9.12 5.85
C ASN A 9 -11.25 8.66 5.26
N ALA A 10 -10.78 7.45 5.56
CA ALA A 10 -9.57 6.89 4.98
C ALA A 10 -9.90 6.01 3.77
N LEU A 11 -9.02 6.05 2.77
CA LEU A 11 -9.12 5.26 1.55
C LEU A 11 -7.91 4.31 1.46
N TYR A 12 -8.18 3.05 1.15
CA TYR A 12 -7.13 2.08 0.83
C TYR A 12 -6.82 2.16 -0.66
N VAL A 13 -5.58 2.52 -1.00
CA VAL A 13 -5.18 2.77 -2.40
C VAL A 13 -3.88 2.05 -2.71
N GLU A 14 -3.84 1.37 -3.85
CA GLU A 14 -2.66 0.68 -4.35
C GLU A 14 -1.53 1.70 -4.66
N GLY A 15 -0.27 1.31 -4.39
CA GLY A 15 0.88 2.23 -4.37
C GLY A 15 1.17 2.94 -5.70
N SER A 16 1.01 2.27 -6.85
CA SER A 16 1.20 2.91 -8.15
C SER A 16 0.10 3.93 -8.46
N THR A 17 -1.11 3.66 -8.01
CA THR A 17 -2.25 4.58 -8.12
C THR A 17 -1.99 5.87 -7.33
N ILE A 18 -1.42 5.77 -6.11
CA ILE A 18 -1.01 6.95 -5.33
C ILE A 18 -0.05 7.82 -6.14
N THR A 19 0.93 7.23 -6.79
CA THR A 19 1.87 7.98 -7.67
C THR A 19 1.12 8.70 -8.78
N ASN A 20 0.20 8.03 -9.48
CA ASN A 20 -0.57 8.62 -10.56
C ASN A 20 -1.47 9.77 -10.09
N VAL A 21 -2.07 9.64 -8.91
CA VAL A 21 -2.86 10.73 -8.31
C VAL A 21 -1.96 11.93 -7.99
N LEU A 22 -0.81 11.73 -7.36
CA LEU A 22 0.15 12.78 -7.07
C LEU A 22 0.68 13.45 -8.34
N MET A 23 0.84 12.70 -9.43
CA MET A 23 1.24 13.25 -10.74
C MET A 23 0.11 13.94 -11.50
N GLY A 24 -1.13 13.85 -11.03
CA GLY A 24 -2.30 14.42 -11.72
C GLY A 24 -2.72 13.63 -12.96
N THR A 25 -2.33 12.36 -13.07
CA THR A 25 -2.69 11.46 -14.18
C THR A 25 -3.83 10.50 -13.82
N ALA A 26 -4.26 10.51 -12.57
CA ALA A 26 -5.43 9.80 -12.08
C ALA A 26 -6.12 10.61 -10.98
N ALA A 27 -7.40 10.34 -10.77
CA ALA A 27 -8.17 10.80 -9.60
C ALA A 27 -8.87 9.60 -8.95
N LEU A 28 -9.27 9.75 -7.69
CA LEU A 28 -9.94 8.71 -6.93
C LEU A 28 -11.40 9.06 -6.74
N GLN A 29 -12.28 8.13 -7.07
CA GLN A 29 -13.71 8.22 -6.79
C GLN A 29 -14.04 7.41 -5.55
N PRO A 30 -14.32 8.03 -4.39
CA PRO A 30 -14.78 7.32 -3.21
C PRO A 30 -16.07 6.55 -3.48
N VAL A 31 -16.15 5.33 -2.96
CA VAL A 31 -17.31 4.45 -3.11
C VAL A 31 -17.80 3.93 -1.77
N ARG A 32 -19.08 3.55 -1.69
CA ARG A 32 -19.63 2.92 -0.48
C ARG A 32 -19.24 1.46 -0.35
N LYS A 33 -19.14 0.77 -1.47
CA LYS A 33 -18.69 -0.63 -1.58
C LYS A 33 -18.24 -0.93 -3.00
N ASN A 34 -17.39 -1.92 -3.14
CA ASN A 34 -17.02 -2.54 -4.41
C ASN A 34 -17.60 -3.94 -4.52
N ARG A 35 -17.94 -4.34 -5.74
CA ARG A 35 -18.09 -5.74 -6.13
C ARG A 35 -16.69 -6.29 -6.40
N VAL A 36 -16.28 -7.34 -5.72
CA VAL A 36 -14.89 -7.82 -5.79
C VAL A 36 -14.83 -9.18 -6.48
N LEU A 37 -14.01 -9.29 -7.50
CA LEU A 37 -13.58 -10.56 -8.08
C LEU A 37 -12.40 -11.08 -7.26
N VAL A 38 -12.52 -12.30 -6.75
CA VAL A 38 -11.45 -12.95 -5.98
C VAL A 38 -10.78 -14.01 -6.86
N ILE A 39 -9.48 -13.91 -7.01
CA ILE A 39 -8.66 -14.88 -7.77
C ILE A 39 -7.71 -15.55 -6.79
N ILE A 40 -7.72 -16.86 -6.72
CA ILE A 40 -6.85 -17.64 -5.83
C ILE A 40 -6.10 -18.70 -6.63
N ASP A 41 -4.93 -19.11 -6.16
CA ASP A 41 -4.27 -20.28 -6.71
C ASP A 41 -5.05 -21.57 -6.39
N ASP A 42 -5.11 -22.49 -7.33
CA ASP A 42 -5.54 -23.86 -7.08
C ASP A 42 -4.38 -24.60 -6.40
N HIS A 43 -4.32 -24.45 -5.08
CA HIS A 43 -3.22 -24.88 -4.24
C HIS A 43 -3.15 -26.41 -4.17
N GLU A 44 -1.92 -26.98 -4.22
CA GLU A 44 -1.70 -28.44 -4.10
C GLU A 44 -2.26 -29.02 -2.79
N ILE A 45 -2.18 -28.25 -1.70
CA ILE A 45 -2.81 -28.56 -0.42
C ILE A 45 -4.20 -27.91 -0.43
N GLU A 46 -5.24 -28.69 -0.73
CA GLU A 46 -6.61 -28.21 -0.87
C GLU A 46 -7.11 -27.44 0.37
N MET A 47 -6.65 -27.81 1.56
CA MET A 47 -6.99 -27.11 2.80
C MET A 47 -6.71 -25.62 2.73
N PHE A 48 -5.56 -25.21 2.20
CA PHE A 48 -5.18 -23.77 2.14
C PHE A 48 -6.06 -22.98 1.17
N ALA A 49 -6.45 -23.61 0.03
CA ALA A 49 -7.41 -22.99 -0.87
C ALA A 49 -8.81 -22.87 -0.21
N ASN A 50 -9.25 -23.92 0.48
CA ASN A 50 -10.53 -23.94 1.19
C ASN A 50 -10.56 -22.91 2.31
N ASP A 51 -9.49 -22.75 3.07
CA ASP A 51 -9.36 -21.74 4.14
C ASP A 51 -9.43 -20.32 3.59
N THR A 52 -8.78 -20.07 2.46
CA THR A 52 -8.88 -18.78 1.76
C THR A 52 -10.32 -18.50 1.30
N ILE A 53 -11.04 -19.48 0.75
CA ILE A 53 -12.44 -19.36 0.38
C ILE A 53 -13.34 -19.15 1.61
N ASN A 54 -13.04 -19.83 2.70
CA ASN A 54 -13.73 -19.64 3.98
C ASN A 54 -13.50 -18.24 4.54
N ALA A 55 -12.30 -17.68 4.41
CA ALA A 55 -12.02 -16.30 4.78
C ALA A 55 -12.87 -15.30 3.96
N VAL A 56 -13.05 -15.53 2.65
CA VAL A 56 -13.96 -14.74 1.81
C VAL A 56 -15.41 -14.89 2.30
N SER A 57 -15.83 -16.10 2.62
CA SER A 57 -17.20 -16.37 3.13
C SER A 57 -17.43 -15.70 4.49
N ALA A 58 -16.42 -15.71 5.36
CA ALA A 58 -16.46 -15.01 6.64
C ALA A 58 -16.59 -13.48 6.44
N ALA A 59 -15.85 -12.89 5.50
CA ALA A 59 -15.97 -11.47 5.16
C ALA A 59 -17.40 -11.12 4.68
N ARG A 60 -18.02 -11.98 3.88
CA ARG A 60 -19.42 -11.81 3.46
C ARG A 60 -20.40 -11.84 4.64
N ALA A 61 -20.18 -12.75 5.57
CA ALA A 61 -21.04 -12.93 6.74
C ALA A 61 -20.87 -11.83 7.82
N THR A 62 -19.66 -11.30 7.97
CA THR A 62 -19.33 -10.38 9.07
C THR A 62 -19.56 -8.91 8.74
N TYR A 63 -19.20 -8.44 7.56
CA TYR A 63 -19.36 -7.03 7.18
C TYR A 63 -19.95 -6.82 5.78
N GLY A 64 -20.57 -7.85 5.20
CA GLY A 64 -21.29 -7.73 3.92
C GLY A 64 -20.37 -7.51 2.72
N PHE A 65 -19.19 -8.14 2.72
CA PHE A 65 -18.29 -8.12 1.58
C PHE A 65 -18.98 -8.63 0.31
N ASP A 66 -18.94 -7.86 -0.76
CA ASP A 66 -19.62 -8.19 -2.02
C ASP A 66 -18.65 -8.95 -2.94
N CYS A 67 -18.57 -10.27 -2.75
CA CYS A 67 -17.82 -11.17 -3.60
C CYS A 67 -18.65 -11.60 -4.80
N VAL A 68 -18.24 -11.19 -5.99
CA VAL A 68 -18.91 -11.59 -7.25
C VAL A 68 -18.72 -13.09 -7.48
N LYS A 69 -17.47 -13.54 -7.36
CA LYS A 69 -17.05 -14.90 -7.65
C LYS A 69 -15.65 -15.13 -7.09
N VAL A 70 -15.34 -16.37 -6.73
CA VAL A 70 -13.97 -16.85 -6.52
C VAL A 70 -13.56 -17.68 -7.72
N VAL A 71 -12.41 -17.39 -8.31
CA VAL A 71 -11.81 -18.15 -9.42
C VAL A 71 -10.53 -18.80 -8.93
N LYS A 72 -10.46 -20.14 -9.03
CA LYS A 72 -9.24 -20.90 -8.78
C LYS A 72 -8.41 -20.98 -10.07
N LEU A 73 -7.14 -20.60 -10.01
CA LEU A 73 -6.20 -20.67 -11.14
C LEU A 73 -5.54 -22.04 -11.21
N ALA A 74 -5.84 -22.80 -12.25
CA ALA A 74 -5.18 -24.05 -12.58
C ALA A 74 -4.55 -23.95 -13.99
N PRO A 75 -3.21 -24.06 -14.11
CA PRO A 75 -2.22 -24.15 -13.06
C PRO A 75 -2.07 -22.83 -12.27
N PRO A 76 -1.60 -22.89 -11.00
CA PRO A 76 -1.42 -21.71 -10.14
C PRO A 76 -0.38 -20.73 -10.70
N LEU A 77 -0.34 -19.52 -10.18
CA LEU A 77 0.76 -18.60 -10.43
C LEU A 77 2.08 -19.19 -9.92
N LYS A 78 3.17 -18.79 -10.54
CA LYS A 78 4.48 -19.02 -9.95
C LYS A 78 5.10 -17.67 -9.62
N MET A 79 5.16 -17.37 -8.34
CA MET A 79 5.78 -16.16 -7.82
C MET A 79 6.96 -16.55 -6.94
N VAL A 80 8.10 -15.87 -7.14
CA VAL A 80 9.34 -16.14 -6.40
C VAL A 80 9.84 -14.81 -5.85
N ALA A 81 10.02 -14.73 -4.55
CA ALA A 81 10.63 -13.59 -3.88
C ALA A 81 12.15 -13.63 -3.99
N ASP A 82 12.77 -12.46 -4.05
CA ASP A 82 14.23 -12.31 -4.11
C ASP A 82 14.63 -10.95 -3.52
N PHE A 83 15.91 -10.79 -3.19
CA PHE A 83 16.48 -9.52 -2.78
C PHE A 83 17.49 -9.03 -3.83
N VAL A 84 17.29 -7.80 -4.30
CA VAL A 84 18.28 -7.18 -5.17
C VAL A 84 19.51 -6.74 -4.37
N LYS A 85 20.63 -6.48 -5.07
CA LYS A 85 21.92 -6.09 -4.44
C LYS A 85 21.83 -4.90 -3.47
N SER A 86 20.83 -4.06 -3.61
CA SER A 86 20.58 -2.93 -2.67
C SER A 86 19.89 -3.35 -1.36
N GLY A 87 19.54 -4.64 -1.19
CA GLY A 87 18.78 -5.16 -0.04
C GLY A 87 17.27 -4.93 -0.14
N ARG A 88 16.77 -4.43 -1.28
CA ARG A 88 15.35 -4.24 -1.50
C ARG A 88 14.70 -5.54 -1.95
N ALA A 89 13.52 -5.86 -1.42
CA ALA A 89 12.71 -6.99 -1.87
C ALA A 89 12.24 -6.77 -3.32
N ALA A 90 12.28 -7.83 -4.10
CA ALA A 90 11.86 -7.90 -5.50
C ALA A 90 11.34 -9.32 -5.78
N GLY A 91 11.26 -9.74 -7.04
CA GLY A 91 10.88 -11.09 -7.38
C GLY A 91 10.60 -11.29 -8.85
N LYS A 92 9.99 -12.44 -9.14
CA LYS A 92 9.56 -12.82 -10.50
C LYS A 92 8.16 -13.38 -10.45
N ILE A 93 7.36 -13.07 -11.47
CA ILE A 93 5.99 -13.54 -11.63
C ILE A 93 5.89 -14.26 -12.97
N PHE A 94 5.37 -15.46 -12.96
CA PHE A 94 5.08 -16.26 -14.15
C PHE A 94 3.59 -16.64 -14.15
N GLY A 95 2.96 -16.64 -15.31
CA GLY A 95 1.55 -16.95 -15.45
C GLY A 95 0.61 -15.74 -15.30
N PHE A 96 1.14 -14.51 -15.37
CA PHE A 96 0.35 -13.28 -15.31
C PHE A 96 -0.76 -13.22 -16.37
N GLU A 97 -0.54 -13.83 -17.53
CA GLU A 97 -1.54 -13.96 -18.61
C GLU A 97 -2.84 -14.64 -18.15
N ARG A 98 -2.80 -15.50 -17.12
CA ARG A 98 -3.98 -16.17 -16.55
C ARG A 98 -4.84 -15.18 -15.76
N ILE A 99 -4.19 -14.34 -14.93
CA ILE A 99 -4.90 -13.24 -14.24
C ILE A 99 -5.56 -12.33 -15.26
N ARG A 100 -4.81 -11.94 -16.30
CA ARG A 100 -5.33 -11.12 -17.38
C ARG A 100 -6.58 -11.74 -18.01
N ALA A 101 -6.51 -13.03 -18.38
CA ALA A 101 -7.64 -13.74 -18.97
C ALA A 101 -8.87 -13.71 -18.06
N VAL A 102 -8.70 -14.04 -16.77
CA VAL A 102 -9.81 -14.03 -15.79
C VAL A 102 -10.42 -12.64 -15.64
N ILE A 103 -9.59 -11.58 -15.60
CA ILE A 103 -10.08 -10.20 -15.51
C ILE A 103 -10.87 -9.83 -16.78
N GLU A 104 -10.35 -10.13 -17.97
CA GLU A 104 -10.98 -9.81 -19.24
C GLU A 104 -12.31 -10.55 -19.41
N GLU A 105 -12.37 -11.84 -19.06
CA GLU A 105 -13.58 -12.66 -19.12
C GLU A 105 -14.70 -12.17 -18.18
N ASN A 106 -14.35 -11.55 -17.07
CA ASN A 106 -15.31 -11.08 -16.08
C ASN A 106 -15.55 -9.55 -16.14
N LYS A 107 -15.00 -8.86 -17.14
CA LYS A 107 -15.10 -7.41 -17.30
C LYS A 107 -16.56 -6.90 -17.18
N GLY A 108 -16.76 -5.85 -16.40
CA GLY A 108 -18.06 -5.23 -16.15
C GLY A 108 -18.88 -5.88 -15.01
N THR A 109 -18.44 -7.02 -14.47
CA THR A 109 -19.15 -7.66 -13.37
C THR A 109 -18.61 -7.25 -11.98
N PHE A 110 -17.42 -6.72 -11.91
CA PHE A 110 -16.70 -6.34 -10.68
C PHE A 110 -16.12 -4.92 -10.77
N ASP A 111 -15.71 -4.40 -9.63
CA ASP A 111 -15.12 -3.05 -9.48
C ASP A 111 -13.69 -3.10 -8.92
N ALA A 112 -13.30 -4.20 -8.26
CA ALA A 112 -11.98 -4.41 -7.68
C ALA A 112 -11.58 -5.89 -7.75
N VAL A 113 -10.27 -6.17 -7.65
CA VAL A 113 -9.72 -7.53 -7.70
C VAL A 113 -8.91 -7.84 -6.45
N ALA A 114 -9.24 -8.93 -5.77
CA ALA A 114 -8.45 -9.53 -4.71
C ALA A 114 -7.71 -10.75 -5.26
N ILE A 115 -6.42 -10.87 -4.99
CA ILE A 115 -5.60 -11.99 -5.43
C ILE A 115 -4.99 -12.66 -4.20
N ALA A 116 -5.13 -13.98 -4.11
CA ALA A 116 -4.40 -14.78 -3.12
C ALA A 116 -3.61 -15.87 -3.85
N SER A 117 -2.30 -15.85 -3.69
CA SER A 117 -1.42 -16.80 -4.37
C SER A 117 -0.20 -17.14 -3.53
N VAL A 118 0.43 -18.26 -3.86
CA VAL A 118 1.67 -18.68 -3.22
C VAL A 118 2.83 -17.84 -3.74
N ILE A 119 3.68 -17.38 -2.81
CA ILE A 119 4.96 -16.76 -3.12
C ILE A 119 6.05 -17.64 -2.53
N ASP A 120 6.88 -18.18 -3.38
CA ASP A 120 8.05 -19.00 -2.99
C ASP A 120 9.12 -18.08 -2.37
N VAL A 121 9.38 -18.29 -1.08
CA VAL A 121 10.35 -17.55 -0.27
C VAL A 121 11.28 -18.55 0.39
N ASP A 122 12.59 -18.27 0.42
CA ASP A 122 13.54 -19.09 1.15
C ASP A 122 13.13 -19.22 2.63
N ASP A 123 13.08 -20.44 3.15
CA ASP A 123 12.65 -20.77 4.52
C ASP A 123 13.36 -19.88 5.58
N GLN A 124 14.66 -19.60 5.37
CA GLN A 124 15.43 -18.76 6.28
C GLN A 124 14.89 -17.32 6.34
N TYR A 125 14.48 -16.74 5.21
CA TYR A 125 13.91 -15.41 5.19
C TYR A 125 12.52 -15.38 5.82
N HIS A 126 11.76 -16.47 5.68
CA HIS A 126 10.45 -16.59 6.30
C HIS A 126 10.55 -16.51 7.83
N GLU A 127 11.39 -17.32 8.44
CA GLU A 127 11.62 -17.32 9.90
C GLU A 127 12.24 -15.99 10.37
N ASP A 128 13.31 -15.54 9.71
CA ASP A 128 14.05 -14.32 10.05
C ASP A 128 13.15 -13.09 10.08
N TYR A 129 12.19 -12.96 9.16
CA TYR A 129 11.30 -11.80 9.07
C TYR A 129 10.50 -11.61 10.38
N PHE A 130 9.90 -12.68 10.88
CA PHE A 130 9.10 -12.62 12.11
C PHE A 130 9.98 -12.50 13.36
N HIS A 131 11.08 -13.24 13.45
CA HIS A 131 11.99 -13.20 14.61
C HIS A 131 12.76 -11.88 14.71
N ARG A 132 13.01 -11.17 13.64
CA ARG A 132 13.70 -9.86 13.63
C ARG A 132 12.75 -8.68 13.86
N ASN A 133 11.50 -8.92 14.21
CA ASN A 133 10.53 -7.87 14.53
C ASN A 133 10.45 -6.75 13.48
N GLY A 134 10.47 -7.11 12.20
CA GLY A 134 10.39 -6.15 11.09
C GLY A 134 11.65 -5.33 10.85
N SER A 135 12.83 -5.72 11.40
CA SER A 135 14.11 -5.06 11.14
C SER A 135 14.70 -5.39 9.76
N MET A 136 14.05 -6.25 8.99
CA MET A 136 14.39 -6.55 7.60
C MET A 136 13.22 -6.22 6.67
N PRO A 137 13.47 -6.00 5.36
CA PRO A 137 12.38 -5.83 4.40
C PRO A 137 11.48 -7.07 4.38
N ASN A 138 10.16 -6.84 4.23
CA ASN A 138 9.21 -7.92 3.99
C ASN A 138 9.61 -8.67 2.71
N PRO A 139 9.93 -9.97 2.77
CA PRO A 139 10.41 -10.72 1.61
C PRO A 139 9.34 -10.88 0.53
N TRP A 140 8.06 -10.98 0.90
CA TRP A 140 6.95 -11.09 -0.04
C TRP A 140 6.60 -9.75 -0.72
N GLY A 141 6.75 -8.63 0.00
CA GLY A 141 6.24 -7.31 -0.38
C GLY A 141 6.74 -6.79 -1.73
N GLY A 142 7.93 -7.20 -2.16
CA GLY A 142 8.48 -6.79 -3.45
C GLY A 142 7.70 -7.37 -4.63
N VAL A 143 7.47 -8.68 -4.64
CA VAL A 143 6.76 -9.37 -5.71
C VAL A 143 5.26 -9.13 -5.65
N GLU A 144 4.68 -8.97 -4.45
CA GLU A 144 3.30 -8.54 -4.26
C GLU A 144 3.04 -7.19 -4.92
N ALA A 145 3.91 -6.20 -4.65
CA ALA A 145 3.82 -4.88 -5.25
C ALA A 145 3.93 -4.94 -6.78
N MET A 146 4.83 -5.77 -7.33
CA MET A 146 4.93 -5.96 -8.78
C MET A 146 3.62 -6.47 -9.39
N LEU A 147 2.97 -7.45 -8.74
CA LEU A 147 1.70 -8.00 -9.20
C LEU A 147 0.57 -6.96 -9.17
N THR A 148 0.37 -6.34 -8.03
CA THR A 148 -0.72 -5.37 -7.84
C THR A 148 -0.53 -4.12 -8.70
N HIS A 149 0.70 -3.63 -8.85
CA HIS A 149 1.03 -2.53 -9.77
C HIS A 149 0.68 -2.90 -11.21
N ALA A 150 1.08 -4.10 -11.67
CA ALA A 150 0.78 -4.53 -13.02
C ALA A 150 -0.73 -4.57 -13.28
N VAL A 151 -1.52 -5.16 -12.38
CA VAL A 151 -2.98 -5.23 -12.53
C VAL A 151 -3.60 -3.83 -12.49
N SER A 152 -3.26 -3.01 -11.50
CA SER A 152 -3.85 -1.67 -11.36
C SER A 152 -3.50 -0.75 -12.54
N LEU A 153 -2.26 -0.80 -13.04
CA LEU A 153 -1.83 0.02 -14.18
C LEU A 153 -2.43 -0.43 -15.52
N ILE A 154 -2.54 -1.75 -15.74
CA ILE A 154 -3.05 -2.26 -17.02
C ILE A 154 -4.57 -2.11 -17.12
N PHE A 155 -5.29 -2.35 -16.02
CA PHE A 155 -6.75 -2.42 -16.04
C PHE A 155 -7.45 -1.20 -15.43
N GLY A 156 -6.73 -0.31 -14.74
CA GLY A 156 -7.30 0.85 -14.08
C GLY A 156 -8.25 0.48 -12.92
N ILE A 157 -7.98 -0.62 -12.21
CA ILE A 157 -8.85 -1.15 -11.15
C ILE A 157 -8.10 -1.26 -9.81
N PRO A 158 -8.77 -1.05 -8.68
CA PRO A 158 -8.21 -1.32 -7.36
C PRO A 158 -7.87 -2.80 -7.23
N THR A 159 -6.65 -3.08 -6.78
CA THR A 159 -6.15 -4.45 -6.63
C THR A 159 -5.33 -4.58 -5.36
N ALA A 160 -5.46 -5.70 -4.69
CA ALA A 160 -4.62 -6.08 -3.55
C ALA A 160 -4.31 -7.58 -3.58
N HIS A 161 -3.22 -7.95 -2.95
CA HIS A 161 -2.73 -9.32 -2.87
C HIS A 161 -2.57 -9.75 -1.41
N SER A 162 -2.75 -11.03 -1.16
CA SER A 162 -2.43 -11.69 0.10
C SER A 162 -1.71 -13.00 -0.18
N PRO A 163 -0.54 -13.26 0.42
CA PRO A 163 0.14 -14.54 0.27
C PRO A 163 -0.69 -15.68 0.88
N MET A 164 -0.76 -16.80 0.17
CA MET A 164 -1.20 -18.09 0.72
C MET A 164 -0.01 -18.79 1.38
N LEU A 165 -0.26 -19.64 2.37
CA LEU A 165 0.78 -20.52 2.92
C LEU A 165 1.38 -21.36 1.80
N GLU A 166 2.70 -21.52 1.79
CA GLU A 166 3.41 -22.18 0.71
C GLU A 166 3.26 -23.72 0.79
N ASN A 167 3.41 -24.25 1.99
CA ASN A 167 3.41 -25.70 2.23
C ASN A 167 3.15 -26.01 3.71
N GLN A 168 2.97 -27.28 4.03
CA GLN A 168 2.70 -27.73 5.40
C GLN A 168 3.85 -27.41 6.36
N LYS A 169 5.11 -27.45 5.92
CA LYS A 169 6.26 -27.10 6.76
C LYS A 169 6.18 -25.64 7.24
N VAL A 170 5.84 -24.72 6.36
CA VAL A 170 5.64 -23.30 6.70
C VAL A 170 4.44 -23.13 7.63
N ALA A 171 3.35 -23.84 7.38
CA ALA A 171 2.17 -23.81 8.25
C ALA A 171 2.45 -24.32 9.67
N ASP A 172 3.41 -25.23 9.82
CA ASP A 172 3.79 -25.84 11.09
C ASP A 172 4.87 -25.04 11.85
N PHE A 173 5.35 -23.90 11.31
CA PHE A 173 6.31 -23.06 12.00
C PHE A 173 5.69 -22.46 13.28
N ASP A 174 6.32 -22.72 14.42
CA ASP A 174 5.99 -22.01 15.65
C ASP A 174 6.73 -20.66 15.69
N LEU A 175 6.04 -19.63 15.24
CA LEU A 175 6.58 -18.27 15.25
C LEU A 175 6.55 -17.63 16.65
N GLY A 176 5.92 -18.28 17.65
CA GLY A 176 5.72 -17.72 18.99
C GLY A 176 4.89 -16.44 18.94
N LEU A 177 5.15 -15.56 19.91
CA LEU A 177 4.55 -14.22 19.91
C LEU A 177 5.40 -13.27 19.05
N VAL A 178 4.80 -12.79 17.99
CA VAL A 178 5.44 -11.84 17.08
C VAL A 178 5.13 -10.38 17.46
N GLU A 179 5.87 -9.45 16.91
CA GLU A 179 5.58 -8.02 17.05
C GLU A 179 4.15 -7.72 16.54
N PRO A 180 3.32 -6.93 17.27
CA PRO A 180 1.90 -6.78 16.94
C PRO A 180 1.59 -6.34 15.51
N ARG A 181 2.45 -5.52 14.88
CA ARG A 181 2.29 -5.08 13.48
C ARG A 181 2.46 -6.21 12.47
N LEU A 182 3.14 -7.29 12.84
CA LEU A 182 3.35 -8.49 12.01
C LEU A 182 2.33 -9.59 12.28
N ALA A 183 1.52 -9.45 13.33
CA ALA A 183 0.62 -10.52 13.76
C ALA A 183 -0.42 -10.90 12.70
N ALA A 184 -0.93 -9.95 11.93
CA ALA A 184 -1.86 -10.24 10.84
C ALA A 184 -1.22 -11.06 9.72
N GLU A 185 0.07 -10.85 9.45
CA GLU A 185 0.83 -11.61 8.46
C GLU A 185 1.18 -13.00 8.98
N ALA A 186 1.55 -13.11 10.26
CA ALA A 186 1.81 -14.39 10.92
C ALA A 186 0.60 -15.33 10.92
N VAL A 187 -0.62 -14.75 11.00
CA VAL A 187 -1.88 -15.48 10.87
C VAL A 187 -2.45 -15.24 9.48
N SER A 188 -1.96 -15.96 8.49
CA SER A 188 -2.22 -15.77 7.05
C SER A 188 -3.67 -15.41 6.70
N LEU A 189 -4.68 -16.09 7.27
CA LEU A 189 -6.09 -15.80 7.01
C LEU A 189 -6.52 -14.42 7.53
N THR A 190 -5.88 -13.90 8.57
CA THR A 190 -6.12 -12.54 9.06
C THR A 190 -5.63 -11.53 8.03
N PHE A 191 -4.52 -11.79 7.37
CA PHE A 191 -4.03 -10.95 6.27
C PHE A 191 -4.99 -10.92 5.09
N VAL A 192 -5.56 -12.08 4.71
CA VAL A 192 -6.64 -12.15 3.72
C VAL A 192 -7.81 -11.24 4.11
N GLN A 193 -8.26 -11.29 5.37
CA GLN A 193 -9.33 -10.41 5.87
C GLN A 193 -8.97 -8.92 5.76
N CYS A 194 -7.73 -8.54 6.07
CA CYS A 194 -7.25 -7.17 5.91
C CYS A 194 -7.32 -6.72 4.45
N MET A 195 -6.85 -7.55 3.51
CA MET A 195 -6.93 -7.29 2.07
C MET A 195 -8.38 -7.08 1.60
N LEU A 196 -9.29 -7.99 1.96
CA LEU A 196 -10.70 -7.92 1.56
C LEU A 196 -11.38 -6.67 2.13
N LYS A 197 -11.12 -6.34 3.40
CA LYS A 197 -11.66 -5.14 4.05
C LYS A 197 -11.16 -3.87 3.39
N GLY A 198 -9.87 -3.81 3.00
CA GLY A 198 -9.30 -2.69 2.26
C GLY A 198 -9.99 -2.50 0.91
N LEU A 199 -10.16 -3.57 0.14
CA LEU A 199 -10.79 -3.53 -1.18
C LEU A 199 -12.29 -3.23 -1.13
N HIS A 200 -12.97 -3.55 -0.03
CA HIS A 200 -14.41 -3.31 0.11
C HIS A 200 -14.82 -1.87 -0.19
N ARG A 201 -13.97 -0.89 0.20
CA ARG A 201 -14.19 0.56 -0.02
C ARG A 201 -13.04 1.24 -0.75
N SER A 202 -12.15 0.50 -1.38
CA SER A 202 -11.08 1.09 -2.19
C SER A 202 -11.70 1.97 -3.30
N PRO A 203 -11.22 3.20 -3.49
CA PRO A 203 -11.82 4.11 -4.45
C PRO A 203 -11.59 3.63 -5.88
N ARG A 204 -12.51 3.94 -6.79
CA ARG A 204 -12.31 3.72 -8.22
C ARG A 204 -11.22 4.62 -8.74
N ILE A 205 -10.45 4.11 -9.69
CA ILE A 205 -9.38 4.84 -10.36
C ILE A 205 -9.96 5.49 -11.60
N ILE A 206 -9.92 6.81 -11.68
CA ILE A 206 -10.40 7.60 -12.81
C ILE A 206 -9.18 8.15 -13.55
N THR A 207 -9.04 7.79 -14.83
CA THR A 207 -7.93 8.26 -15.69
C THR A 207 -8.42 9.11 -16.87
N ASP A 208 -9.73 9.28 -17.03
CA ASP A 208 -10.33 10.16 -18.02
C ASP A 208 -10.16 11.61 -17.57
N LEU A 209 -9.41 12.41 -18.34
CA LEU A 209 -9.08 13.79 -18.02
C LEU A 209 -10.31 14.69 -17.95
N GLU A 210 -11.35 14.41 -18.73
CA GLU A 210 -12.60 15.19 -18.72
C GLU A 210 -13.36 14.97 -17.40
N VAL A 211 -13.38 13.72 -16.93
CA VAL A 211 -14.04 13.32 -15.67
C VAL A 211 -13.25 13.72 -14.44
N MET A 212 -11.91 13.73 -14.51
CA MET A 212 -11.03 14.01 -13.36
C MET A 212 -11.24 15.38 -12.70
N SER A 213 -11.89 16.32 -13.39
CA SER A 213 -12.24 17.64 -12.87
C SER A 213 -13.61 17.70 -12.18
N GLU A 214 -14.36 16.59 -12.15
CA GLU A 214 -15.68 16.54 -11.53
C GLU A 214 -15.61 16.66 -10.00
N ARG A 215 -16.68 17.23 -9.41
CA ARG A 215 -16.80 17.35 -7.95
C ARG A 215 -16.92 15.98 -7.28
N GLY A 216 -16.29 15.84 -6.12
CA GLY A 216 -16.35 14.62 -5.30
C GLY A 216 -15.29 13.58 -5.63
N LEU A 217 -14.40 13.88 -6.57
CA LEU A 217 -13.17 13.12 -6.79
C LEU A 217 -12.04 13.67 -5.91
N VAL A 218 -11.05 12.82 -5.60
CA VAL A 218 -9.79 13.21 -4.95
C VAL A 218 -8.71 13.23 -6.03
N ALA A 219 -8.24 14.41 -6.37
CA ALA A 219 -7.22 14.66 -7.38
C ALA A 219 -5.94 15.24 -6.76
N ALA A 220 -4.90 15.47 -7.56
CA ALA A 220 -3.64 16.04 -7.07
C ALA A 220 -3.81 17.37 -6.31
N ALA A 221 -4.74 18.22 -6.75
CA ALA A 221 -5.03 19.51 -6.11
C ALA A 221 -5.65 19.38 -4.70
N ASP A 222 -6.21 18.23 -4.36
CA ASP A 222 -6.81 17.96 -3.05
C ASP A 222 -5.79 17.41 -2.06
N ILE A 223 -4.59 17.06 -2.51
CA ILE A 223 -3.54 16.48 -1.67
C ILE A 223 -2.78 17.60 -0.96
N SER A 224 -2.97 17.71 0.34
CA SER A 224 -2.31 18.74 1.16
C SER A 224 -0.88 18.39 1.57
N CYS A 225 -0.56 17.13 1.72
CA CYS A 225 0.81 16.66 2.02
C CYS A 225 0.95 15.15 1.80
N LEU A 226 2.20 14.71 1.68
CA LEU A 226 2.62 13.30 1.69
C LEU A 226 3.39 13.02 2.98
N VAL A 227 2.92 12.07 3.79
CA VAL A 227 3.65 11.60 5.00
C VAL A 227 4.33 10.28 4.67
N ILE A 228 5.63 10.18 4.92
CA ILE A 228 6.45 9.00 4.59
C ILE A 228 7.43 8.68 5.73
N PRO A 229 7.89 7.42 5.85
CA PRO A 229 9.06 7.12 6.66
C PRO A 229 10.28 7.91 6.18
N ASP A 230 11.16 8.31 7.08
CA ASP A 230 12.43 8.96 6.70
C ASP A 230 13.24 8.05 5.78
N LYS A 231 14.03 8.65 4.88
CA LYS A 231 14.83 7.96 3.84
C LYS A 231 14.03 7.24 2.75
N CYS A 232 12.70 7.20 2.81
CA CYS A 232 11.88 6.60 1.77
C CYS A 232 11.85 7.45 0.50
N LEU A 233 12.74 7.15 -0.45
CA LEU A 233 12.76 7.73 -1.78
C LEU A 233 12.12 6.77 -2.78
N GLY A 234 10.90 7.08 -3.18
CA GLY A 234 10.13 6.33 -4.16
C GLY A 234 9.42 7.26 -5.14
N LEU A 235 8.66 6.68 -6.07
CA LEU A 235 7.89 7.45 -7.06
C LEU A 235 6.91 8.43 -6.40
N PRO A 236 6.18 8.09 -5.31
CA PRO A 236 5.32 9.06 -4.63
C PRO A 236 6.08 10.28 -4.12
N THR A 237 7.28 10.09 -3.55
CA THR A 237 8.14 11.19 -3.06
C THR A 237 8.57 12.11 -4.19
N LEU A 238 8.98 11.54 -5.33
CA LEU A 238 9.38 12.30 -6.52
C LEU A 238 8.19 13.02 -7.17
N ALA A 239 7.02 12.40 -7.18
CA ALA A 239 5.79 13.01 -7.65
C ALA A 239 5.40 14.22 -6.79
N ALA A 240 5.41 14.09 -5.47
CA ALA A 240 5.14 15.17 -4.54
C ALA A 240 6.14 16.33 -4.72
N LEU A 241 7.46 16.01 -4.83
CA LEU A 241 8.49 17.00 -5.12
C LEU A 241 8.18 17.78 -6.40
N LYS A 242 7.85 17.08 -7.48
CA LYS A 242 7.56 17.68 -8.80
C LYS A 242 6.32 18.57 -8.78
N GLN A 243 5.29 18.19 -8.01
CA GLN A 243 4.01 18.89 -7.92
C GLN A 243 4.02 20.01 -6.85
N GLY A 244 5.08 20.19 -6.11
CA GLY A 244 5.13 21.17 -5.02
C GLY A 244 4.31 20.77 -3.79
N ILE A 245 3.92 19.49 -3.67
CA ILE A 245 3.17 18.97 -2.53
C ILE A 245 4.12 18.82 -1.33
N PRO A 246 3.79 19.36 -0.14
CA PRO A 246 4.60 19.21 1.06
C PRO A 246 4.83 17.74 1.43
N VAL A 247 6.06 17.41 1.82
CA VAL A 247 6.45 16.07 2.27
C VAL A 247 6.89 16.14 3.73
N ILE A 248 6.34 15.23 4.55
CA ILE A 248 6.67 15.09 5.96
C ILE A 248 7.34 13.73 6.16
N ALA A 249 8.64 13.73 6.49
CA ALA A 249 9.43 12.52 6.73
C ALA A 249 9.51 12.21 8.22
N VAL A 250 9.13 10.99 8.62
CA VAL A 250 9.04 10.55 10.02
C VAL A 250 10.21 9.66 10.39
N ARG A 251 11.06 10.08 11.34
CA ARG A 251 12.31 9.40 11.70
C ARG A 251 12.14 8.12 12.48
N GLU A 252 11.17 8.05 13.40
CA GLU A 252 10.92 6.84 14.20
C GLU A 252 10.51 5.64 13.36
N ASN A 253 9.96 5.87 12.15
CA ASN A 253 9.62 4.80 11.22
C ASN A 253 10.88 4.37 10.45
N ASN A 254 11.71 3.59 11.12
CA ASN A 254 12.96 3.10 10.56
C ASN A 254 12.73 2.15 9.38
N ASN A 255 13.62 2.24 8.40
CA ASN A 255 13.67 1.34 7.26
C ASN A 255 15.12 1.14 6.79
N VAL A 256 15.34 0.18 5.90
CA VAL A 256 16.69 -0.18 5.42
C VAL A 256 17.25 0.75 4.33
N MET A 257 16.48 1.73 3.88
CA MET A 257 16.89 2.64 2.83
C MET A 257 17.98 3.61 3.32
N LYS A 258 18.91 3.95 2.43
CA LYS A 258 20.08 4.81 2.74
C LYS A 258 20.01 6.16 2.04
N ASN A 259 18.83 6.58 1.58
CA ASN A 259 18.68 7.86 0.90
C ASN A 259 18.74 9.01 1.90
N ASN A 260 19.14 10.17 1.41
CA ASN A 260 19.07 11.42 2.16
C ASN A 260 18.11 12.37 1.43
N LEU A 261 16.92 12.53 2.02
CA LEU A 261 15.86 13.35 1.43
C LEU A 261 16.18 14.85 1.51
N ASP A 262 17.00 15.30 2.48
CA ASP A 262 17.40 16.71 2.60
C ASP A 262 18.18 17.23 1.37
N LYS A 263 18.80 16.32 0.62
CA LYS A 263 19.57 16.67 -0.58
C LYS A 263 18.72 16.87 -1.84
N LEU A 264 17.42 16.60 -1.78
CA LEU A 264 16.53 16.86 -2.89
C LEU A 264 16.24 18.37 -3.02
N PRO A 265 15.96 18.86 -4.23
CA PRO A 265 15.77 20.29 -4.48
C PRO A 265 14.37 20.77 -4.05
N TRP A 266 14.10 20.70 -2.75
CA TRP A 266 12.83 21.16 -2.17
C TRP A 266 12.66 22.66 -2.28
N ALA A 267 11.46 23.08 -2.62
CA ALA A 267 11.09 24.49 -2.44
C ALA A 267 10.94 24.85 -0.95
N PRO A 268 11.10 26.12 -0.56
CA PRO A 268 10.84 26.54 0.81
C PRO A 268 9.46 26.13 1.30
N GLY A 269 9.36 25.46 2.46
CA GLY A 269 8.11 24.97 3.03
C GLY A 269 7.56 23.69 2.38
N GLN A 270 8.34 23.03 1.53
CA GLN A 270 7.93 21.79 0.87
C GLN A 270 8.40 20.52 1.60
N PHE A 271 9.41 20.61 2.47
CA PHE A 271 9.94 19.44 3.17
C PHE A 271 10.04 19.68 4.68
N TYR A 272 9.50 18.74 5.44
CA TYR A 272 9.52 18.73 6.90
C TYR A 272 10.05 17.39 7.38
N GLN A 273 10.98 17.42 8.32
CA GLN A 273 11.46 16.21 8.99
C GLN A 273 11.06 16.29 10.46
N VAL A 274 10.41 15.23 10.94
CA VAL A 274 9.85 15.12 12.28
C VAL A 274 10.31 13.84 12.96
N GLU A 275 10.28 13.81 14.29
CA GLU A 275 10.72 12.62 15.03
C GLU A 275 9.68 11.51 14.99
N ASN A 276 8.40 11.84 15.14
CA ASN A 276 7.32 10.87 15.29
C ASN A 276 6.04 11.31 14.60
N TYR A 277 5.04 10.43 14.55
CA TYR A 277 3.75 10.70 13.92
C TYR A 277 2.91 11.76 14.64
N TRP A 278 3.11 11.98 15.95
CA TRP A 278 2.46 13.08 16.67
C TRP A 278 2.94 14.43 16.19
N GLU A 279 4.25 14.57 15.97
CA GLU A 279 4.79 15.78 15.35
C GLU A 279 4.30 15.94 13.91
N ALA A 280 4.21 14.86 13.15
CA ALA A 280 3.64 14.90 11.80
C ALA A 280 2.21 15.43 11.80
N ALA A 281 1.35 14.96 12.72
CA ALA A 281 0.00 15.47 12.89
C ALA A 281 -0.02 16.97 13.25
N GLY A 282 0.92 17.42 14.06
CA GLY A 282 1.12 18.84 14.37
C GLY A 282 1.45 19.66 13.13
N VAL A 283 2.40 19.18 12.30
CA VAL A 283 2.75 19.84 11.02
C VAL A 283 1.54 19.88 10.07
N MET A 284 0.83 18.76 9.92
CA MET A 284 -0.38 18.70 9.09
C MET A 284 -1.45 19.71 9.55
N SER A 285 -1.64 19.83 10.87
CA SER A 285 -2.61 20.78 11.46
C SER A 285 -2.20 22.23 11.20
N ALA A 286 -0.91 22.55 11.30
CA ALA A 286 -0.36 23.87 10.99
C ALA A 286 -0.56 24.22 9.50
N LEU A 287 -0.20 23.31 8.58
CA LEU A 287 -0.40 23.49 7.14
C LEU A 287 -1.88 23.72 6.80
N LYS A 288 -2.77 22.90 7.37
CA LYS A 288 -4.24 23.04 7.19
C LYS A 288 -4.74 24.41 7.66
N SER A 289 -4.15 24.98 8.70
CA SER A 289 -4.52 26.26 9.29
C SER A 289 -3.82 27.45 8.63
N GLY A 290 -2.98 27.23 7.61
CA GLY A 290 -2.20 28.28 6.97
C GLY A 290 -1.11 28.90 7.89
N VAL A 291 -0.68 28.15 8.91
CA VAL A 291 0.33 28.57 9.90
C VAL A 291 1.67 27.92 9.55
N PRO A 292 2.78 28.65 9.45
CA PRO A 292 4.10 28.04 9.27
C PRO A 292 4.42 27.10 10.45
N PRO A 293 4.74 25.80 10.20
CA PRO A 293 5.04 24.85 11.28
C PRO A 293 6.14 25.31 12.24
N GLU A 294 7.12 26.08 11.75
CA GLU A 294 8.19 26.64 12.54
C GLU A 294 7.69 27.60 13.63
N SER A 295 6.58 28.28 13.40
CA SER A 295 5.96 29.17 14.38
C SER A 295 5.32 28.42 15.57
N MET A 296 5.10 27.13 15.43
CA MET A 296 4.59 26.26 16.50
C MET A 296 5.71 25.78 17.44
N ARG A 297 6.98 25.93 17.08
CA ARG A 297 8.14 25.50 17.89
C ARG A 297 8.58 26.58 18.90
N ARG A 298 9.22 26.14 19.98
CA ARG A 298 9.83 27.03 20.98
C ARG A 298 11.30 26.65 21.20
N PRO A 299 12.19 27.64 21.35
CA PRO A 299 11.91 29.09 21.22
C PRO A 299 11.66 29.49 19.76
N LEU A 300 10.87 30.53 19.53
CA LEU A 300 10.73 31.14 18.22
C LEU A 300 12.06 31.76 17.75
N VAL A 301 12.36 31.58 16.48
CA VAL A 301 13.50 32.24 15.84
C VAL A 301 13.18 33.72 15.71
N SER A 302 14.17 34.59 16.05
CA SER A 302 14.03 36.04 15.93
C SER A 302 13.77 36.47 14.49
N THR A 303 12.94 37.49 14.32
CA THR A 303 12.67 38.10 13.01
C THR A 303 13.94 38.61 12.38
N LYS A 304 14.21 38.26 11.12
CA LYS A 304 15.33 38.82 10.36
C LYS A 304 15.03 40.29 10.03
N ILE A 305 15.95 41.17 10.37
CA ILE A 305 15.87 42.61 10.08
C ILE A 305 16.98 42.93 9.08
N GLU A 306 16.60 43.48 7.93
CA GLU A 306 17.52 43.98 6.92
C GLU A 306 17.33 45.49 6.79
N ARG A 307 18.41 46.26 6.97
CA ARG A 307 18.40 47.70 6.71
C ARG A 307 18.98 47.94 5.31
N ARG A 308 18.25 48.61 4.46
CA ARG A 308 18.75 49.07 3.16
C ARG A 308 18.86 50.58 3.16
N GLU A 309 20.00 51.05 2.74
CA GLU A 309 20.22 52.47 2.46
C GLU A 309 20.10 52.64 0.94
N PHE A 310 19.30 53.62 0.51
CA PHE A 310 19.04 53.92 -0.91
C PHE A 310 19.78 55.22 -1.26
#